data_2fe69659cf7df6ff35538273963a4495
#
_entry.id   2fe69659cf7df6ff35538273963a4495
#
_cell.length_a   1.000
_cell.length_b   1.000
_cell.length_c   1.000
_cell.angle_alpha   90.00
_cell.angle_beta   90.00
_cell.angle_gamma   90.00
#
_symmetry.space_group_name_H-M   'P 1'
#
loop_
_entity.id
_entity.type
_entity.pdbx_description
1 polymer ?
#
loop_
_entity_poly.entity_id
_entity_poly.type
_entity_poly.pdbx_seq_one_letter_code
_entity_poly.pdbx_strand_id
1 'polypeptide(L)'
;MEKSKLAGEQTRIEDLGGNKYKWTYGSVSDTILADGTDQPTHFGKTISIAPEGANNWKMVIKNDGKVLSSMTHALSEDGKTQTIKGTETKPDGTTSDFNVVLKRVGSGSGWEGTWESTDVKFTSPDEWEIEAYDGDGLTFNTPAYQDVLSMKFDGKDYEEKGPNVAPSSTSAGKRVNPHTLEVTNKVKGQVLDHTKFEVSQDGKTLTLTIREIGQPKALTIVYDKM
;
A
#
# COMPACT_ATOMS: atom_id res chain seq x y z
N MET A 1 10.54 11.81 -6.71
CA MET A 1 10.72 10.43 -6.18
C MET A 1 12.08 10.17 -5.53
N GLU A 2 13.16 10.81 -5.93
CA GLU A 2 14.51 10.60 -5.34
C GLU A 2 14.59 10.91 -3.83
N LYS A 3 13.69 11.75 -3.31
CA LYS A 3 13.59 12.11 -1.88
C LYS A 3 12.69 11.17 -1.05
N SER A 4 11.89 10.35 -1.70
CA SER A 4 10.95 9.43 -1.04
C SER A 4 11.67 8.21 -0.50
N LYS A 5 11.26 7.73 0.68
CA LYS A 5 11.78 6.52 1.33
C LYS A 5 10.65 5.51 1.42
N LEU A 6 10.52 4.66 0.39
CA LEU A 6 9.47 3.67 0.24
C LEU A 6 9.89 2.27 0.72
N ALA A 7 11.14 2.12 1.21
CA ALA A 7 11.66 0.85 1.71
C ALA A 7 11.61 0.78 3.23
N GLY A 8 11.58 -0.45 3.77
CA GLY A 8 11.61 -0.74 5.19
C GLY A 8 10.33 -1.33 5.74
N GLU A 9 9.32 -1.54 4.90
CA GLU A 9 8.11 -2.27 5.27
C GLU A 9 8.40 -3.77 5.37
N GLN A 10 7.71 -4.41 6.31
CA GLN A 10 7.86 -5.83 6.55
C GLN A 10 6.57 -6.59 6.24
N THR A 11 6.74 -7.72 5.57
CA THR A 11 5.70 -8.73 5.35
C THR A 11 6.16 -10.03 5.98
N ARG A 12 5.29 -10.68 6.75
CA ARG A 12 5.56 -12.01 7.30
C ARG A 12 4.74 -13.05 6.55
N ILE A 13 5.40 -14.11 6.13
CA ILE A 13 4.79 -15.29 5.49
C ILE A 13 5.01 -16.48 6.43
N GLU A 14 3.93 -17.16 6.80
CA GLU A 14 3.94 -18.40 7.59
C GLU A 14 3.40 -19.53 6.71
N ASP A 15 4.17 -20.61 6.56
CA ASP A 15 3.72 -21.82 5.87
C ASP A 15 2.86 -22.67 6.82
N LEU A 16 1.59 -22.87 6.45
CA LEU A 16 0.63 -23.66 7.21
C LEU A 16 0.50 -25.10 6.69
N GLY A 17 1.32 -25.48 5.70
CA GLY A 17 1.27 -26.75 5.01
C GLY A 17 0.20 -26.81 3.93
N GLY A 18 0.32 -27.78 2.99
CA GLY A 18 -0.66 -28.00 1.92
C GLY A 18 -0.82 -26.81 0.97
N ASN A 19 0.25 -26.10 0.66
CA ASN A 19 0.25 -24.87 -0.15
C ASN A 19 -0.55 -23.71 0.46
N LYS A 20 -0.80 -23.73 1.76
CA LYS A 20 -1.53 -22.70 2.48
C LYS A 20 -0.57 -21.79 3.23
N TYR A 21 -0.70 -20.50 3.03
CA TYR A 21 0.20 -19.50 3.61
C TYR A 21 -0.60 -18.41 4.31
N LYS A 22 -0.13 -18.00 5.50
CA LYS A 22 -0.63 -16.81 6.16
C LYS A 22 0.31 -15.66 5.87
N TRP A 23 -0.24 -14.61 5.29
CA TRP A 23 0.46 -13.37 4.99
C TRP A 23 0.03 -12.31 5.99
N THR A 24 1.00 -11.70 6.66
CA THR A 24 0.77 -10.61 7.61
C THR A 24 1.51 -9.38 7.12
N TYR A 25 0.77 -8.30 6.96
CA TYR A 25 1.29 -6.99 6.63
C TYR A 25 0.73 -5.97 7.63
N GLY A 26 1.62 -5.32 8.37
CA GLY A 26 1.21 -4.43 9.46
C GLY A 26 0.30 -5.16 10.47
N SER A 27 -0.88 -4.61 10.68
CA SER A 27 -1.91 -5.17 11.57
C SER A 27 -2.89 -6.13 10.91
N VAL A 28 -2.74 -6.41 9.60
CA VAL A 28 -3.66 -7.21 8.80
C VAL A 28 -3.04 -8.54 8.41
N SER A 29 -3.85 -9.61 8.39
CA SER A 29 -3.42 -10.94 7.92
C SER A 29 -4.48 -11.55 7.04
N ASP A 30 -4.05 -12.18 5.94
CA ASP A 30 -4.86 -13.03 5.08
C ASP A 30 -4.26 -14.43 5.00
N THR A 31 -5.12 -15.44 4.90
CA THR A 31 -4.70 -16.82 4.68
C THR A 31 -5.06 -17.22 3.26
N ILE A 32 -4.05 -17.54 2.45
CA ILE A 32 -4.17 -17.77 1.02
C ILE A 32 -3.69 -19.19 0.67
N LEU A 33 -4.46 -19.90 -0.14
CA LEU A 33 -4.05 -21.14 -0.76
C LEU A 33 -3.36 -20.86 -2.09
N ALA A 34 -2.10 -21.31 -2.24
CA ALA A 34 -1.34 -21.11 -3.46
C ALA A 34 -1.65 -22.21 -4.48
N ASP A 35 -2.84 -22.16 -5.10
CA ASP A 35 -3.34 -23.09 -6.11
C ASP A 35 -3.86 -22.41 -7.38
N GLY A 36 -3.69 -21.09 -7.47
CA GLY A 36 -4.13 -20.26 -8.58
C GLY A 36 -5.59 -19.83 -8.52
N THR A 37 -6.35 -20.23 -7.50
CA THR A 37 -7.75 -19.81 -7.34
C THR A 37 -7.85 -18.42 -6.71
N ASP A 38 -8.90 -17.68 -7.09
CA ASP A 38 -9.18 -16.36 -6.51
C ASP A 38 -9.74 -16.52 -5.08
N GLN A 39 -9.15 -15.81 -4.11
CA GLN A 39 -9.54 -15.87 -2.71
C GLN A 39 -9.73 -14.44 -2.15
N PRO A 40 -10.71 -14.22 -1.27
CA PRO A 40 -10.98 -12.91 -0.71
C PRO A 40 -9.85 -12.45 0.21
N THR A 41 -9.60 -11.14 0.22
CA THR A 41 -8.68 -10.47 1.15
C THR A 41 -9.42 -9.59 2.14
N HIS A 42 -8.73 -9.19 3.20
CA HIS A 42 -9.24 -8.27 4.21
C HIS A 42 -9.79 -6.96 3.61
N PHE A 43 -9.14 -6.46 2.55
CA PHE A 43 -9.50 -5.20 1.90
C PHE A 43 -10.61 -5.31 0.84
N GLY A 44 -11.32 -6.43 0.78
CA GLY A 44 -12.46 -6.63 -0.13
C GLY A 44 -12.08 -6.91 -1.58
N LYS A 45 -10.81 -7.16 -1.84
CA LYS A 45 -10.31 -7.59 -3.16
C LYS A 45 -10.14 -9.11 -3.19
N THR A 46 -9.86 -9.68 -4.35
CA THR A 46 -9.45 -11.08 -4.45
C THR A 46 -7.97 -11.15 -4.86
N ILE A 47 -7.31 -12.19 -4.37
CA ILE A 47 -5.94 -12.52 -4.70
C ILE A 47 -5.86 -13.98 -5.15
N SER A 48 -5.07 -14.25 -6.18
CA SER A 48 -4.68 -15.62 -6.55
C SER A 48 -3.16 -15.72 -6.56
N ILE A 49 -2.65 -16.85 -6.04
CA ILE A 49 -1.23 -17.20 -6.05
C ILE A 49 -1.08 -18.54 -6.74
N ALA A 50 -0.35 -18.57 -7.85
CA ALA A 50 -0.02 -19.80 -8.58
C ALA A 50 1.48 -20.05 -8.52
N PRO A 51 1.95 -21.18 -7.96
CA PRO A 51 3.36 -21.57 -8.02
C PRO A 51 3.79 -21.82 -9.48
N GLU A 52 4.91 -21.22 -9.88
CA GLU A 52 5.58 -21.43 -11.17
C GLU A 52 6.96 -22.08 -10.92
N GLY A 53 6.96 -23.31 -10.44
CA GLY A 53 8.14 -24.02 -9.96
C GLY A 53 8.44 -23.75 -8.47
N ALA A 54 9.64 -24.10 -8.01
CA ALA A 54 10.01 -24.03 -6.59
C ALA A 54 10.18 -22.59 -6.09
N ASN A 55 10.67 -21.70 -6.94
CA ASN A 55 11.16 -20.37 -6.53
C ASN A 55 10.37 -19.21 -7.17
N ASN A 56 9.27 -19.48 -7.86
CA ASN A 56 8.47 -18.43 -8.46
C ASN A 56 6.99 -18.61 -8.14
N TRP A 57 6.34 -17.50 -7.85
CA TRP A 57 4.90 -17.39 -7.74
C TRP A 57 4.38 -16.32 -8.69
N LYS A 58 3.35 -16.66 -9.44
CA LYS A 58 2.54 -15.65 -10.10
C LYS A 58 1.41 -15.24 -9.18
N MET A 59 1.26 -13.94 -8.97
CA MET A 59 0.21 -13.37 -8.14
C MET A 59 -0.64 -12.41 -8.97
N VAL A 60 -1.96 -12.47 -8.80
CA VAL A 60 -2.91 -11.55 -9.43
C VAL A 60 -3.87 -11.02 -8.38
N ILE A 61 -4.04 -9.70 -8.35
CA ILE A 61 -5.01 -9.01 -7.50
C ILE A 61 -6.13 -8.48 -8.39
N LYS A 62 -7.38 -8.72 -7.98
CA LYS A 62 -8.57 -8.29 -8.72
C LYS A 62 -9.54 -7.54 -7.81
N ASN A 63 -10.33 -6.66 -8.42
CA ASN A 63 -11.51 -6.06 -7.81
C ASN A 63 -12.72 -6.32 -8.73
N ASP A 64 -13.78 -6.93 -8.21
CA ASP A 64 -14.97 -7.32 -8.98
C ASP A 64 -14.62 -8.04 -10.31
N GLY A 65 -13.64 -8.95 -10.26
CA GLY A 65 -13.16 -9.72 -11.40
C GLY A 65 -12.21 -8.98 -12.36
N LYS A 66 -12.03 -7.66 -12.21
CA LYS A 66 -11.07 -6.87 -13.00
C LYS A 66 -9.68 -6.98 -12.38
N VAL A 67 -8.66 -7.23 -13.22
CA VAL A 67 -7.28 -7.27 -12.78
C VAL A 67 -6.81 -5.86 -12.41
N LEU A 68 -6.39 -5.67 -11.16
CA LEU A 68 -5.74 -4.47 -10.67
C LEU A 68 -4.23 -4.55 -10.77
N SER A 69 -3.69 -5.74 -10.48
CA SER A 69 -2.24 -5.96 -10.53
C SER A 69 -1.94 -7.40 -10.88
N SER A 70 -0.88 -7.58 -11.67
CA SER A 70 -0.31 -8.88 -11.97
C SER A 70 1.19 -8.83 -11.74
N MET A 71 1.72 -9.78 -10.97
CA MET A 71 3.13 -9.76 -10.58
C MET A 71 3.72 -11.16 -10.48
N THR A 72 5.02 -11.23 -10.57
CA THR A 72 5.82 -12.42 -10.28
C THR A 72 6.68 -12.15 -9.05
N HIS A 73 6.62 -13.05 -8.07
CA HIS A 73 7.54 -13.13 -6.96
C HIS A 73 8.60 -14.18 -7.29
N ALA A 74 9.86 -13.79 -7.28
CA ALA A 74 11.00 -14.68 -7.49
C ALA A 74 11.85 -14.77 -6.23
N LEU A 75 12.05 -15.98 -5.71
CA LEU A 75 12.93 -16.27 -4.59
C LEU A 75 14.33 -16.60 -5.11
N SER A 76 15.36 -15.98 -4.55
CA SER A 76 16.75 -16.33 -4.86
C SER A 76 17.09 -17.75 -4.43
N GLU A 77 18.07 -18.38 -5.08
CA GLU A 77 18.52 -19.77 -4.78
C GLU A 77 18.97 -19.94 -3.32
N ASP A 78 19.57 -18.91 -2.74
CA ASP A 78 20.00 -18.93 -1.33
C ASP A 78 18.85 -18.63 -0.35
N GLY A 79 17.64 -18.38 -0.87
CA GLY A 79 16.43 -18.10 -0.08
C GLY A 79 16.47 -16.78 0.71
N LYS A 80 17.39 -15.85 0.40
CA LYS A 80 17.57 -14.62 1.19
C LYS A 80 16.94 -13.39 0.60
N THR A 81 16.59 -13.44 -0.68
CA THR A 81 16.04 -12.29 -1.42
C THR A 81 14.78 -12.71 -2.17
N GLN A 82 13.75 -11.88 -2.12
CA GLN A 82 12.61 -11.94 -3.04
C GLN A 82 12.68 -10.73 -3.98
N THR A 83 12.41 -10.95 -5.26
CA THR A 83 12.18 -9.88 -6.23
C THR A 83 10.75 -9.96 -6.71
N ILE A 84 10.01 -8.87 -6.60
CA ILE A 84 8.64 -8.76 -7.07
C ILE A 84 8.65 -7.80 -8.26
N LYS A 85 8.18 -8.27 -9.40
CA LYS A 85 8.02 -7.47 -10.61
C LYS A 85 6.59 -7.57 -11.09
N GLY A 86 5.97 -6.46 -11.39
CA GLY A 86 4.59 -6.47 -11.83
C GLY A 86 4.15 -5.18 -12.49
N THR A 87 2.91 -5.22 -12.94
CA THR A 87 2.21 -4.08 -13.53
C THR A 87 0.92 -3.88 -12.77
N GLU A 88 0.65 -2.66 -12.39
CA GLU A 88 -0.63 -2.18 -11.86
C GLU A 88 -1.43 -1.55 -12.98
N THR A 89 -2.74 -1.79 -13.01
CA THR A 89 -3.70 -1.11 -13.88
C THR A 89 -4.58 -0.20 -13.04
N LYS A 90 -4.49 1.08 -13.29
CA LYS A 90 -5.27 2.10 -12.57
C LYS A 90 -6.70 2.21 -13.15
N PRO A 91 -7.68 2.73 -12.40
CA PRO A 91 -9.06 2.89 -12.85
C PRO A 91 -9.23 3.74 -14.12
N ASP A 92 -8.35 4.69 -14.37
CA ASP A 92 -8.34 5.49 -15.60
C ASP A 92 -7.84 4.71 -16.84
N GLY A 93 -7.39 3.45 -16.65
CA GLY A 93 -6.86 2.56 -17.69
C GLY A 93 -5.36 2.72 -17.92
N THR A 94 -4.68 3.64 -17.25
CA THR A 94 -3.22 3.74 -17.33
C THR A 94 -2.57 2.61 -16.54
N THR A 95 -1.29 2.32 -16.86
CA THR A 95 -0.53 1.27 -16.18
C THR A 95 0.75 1.83 -15.59
N SER A 96 1.21 1.22 -14.50
CA SER A 96 2.49 1.49 -13.87
C SER A 96 3.21 0.17 -13.59
N ASP A 97 4.44 0.05 -14.07
CA ASP A 97 5.28 -1.09 -13.70
C ASP A 97 5.96 -0.81 -12.37
N PHE A 98 6.15 -1.86 -11.60
CA PHE A 98 6.87 -1.77 -10.34
C PHE A 98 7.88 -2.90 -10.17
N ASN A 99 8.91 -2.61 -9.38
CA ASN A 99 9.90 -3.58 -8.94
C ASN A 99 10.19 -3.36 -7.46
N VAL A 100 10.04 -4.43 -6.67
CA VAL A 100 10.31 -4.43 -5.24
C VAL A 100 11.32 -5.52 -4.92
N VAL A 101 12.34 -5.17 -4.16
CA VAL A 101 13.31 -6.12 -3.63
C VAL A 101 13.12 -6.23 -2.13
N LEU A 102 12.90 -7.46 -1.67
CA LEU A 102 12.76 -7.80 -0.27
C LEU A 102 13.95 -8.63 0.18
N LYS A 103 14.43 -8.39 1.41
CA LYS A 103 15.42 -9.24 2.07
C LYS A 103 14.80 -9.93 3.28
N ARG A 104 15.21 -11.18 3.51
CA ARG A 104 14.80 -11.93 4.68
C ARG A 104 15.39 -11.32 5.94
N VAL A 105 14.55 -11.13 6.95
CA VAL A 105 14.93 -10.67 8.28
C VAL A 105 14.81 -11.85 9.25
N GLY A 106 15.92 -12.22 9.90
CA GLY A 106 15.95 -13.35 10.83
C GLY A 106 15.99 -14.72 10.14
N SER A 107 15.38 -15.72 10.77
CA SER A 107 15.32 -17.11 10.31
C SER A 107 14.13 -17.35 9.38
N GLY A 108 14.18 -18.45 8.63
CA GLY A 108 13.13 -18.93 7.74
C GLY A 108 13.72 -19.73 6.58
N SER A 109 12.87 -20.43 5.83
CA SER A 109 13.26 -21.23 4.65
C SER A 109 12.19 -21.11 3.56
N GLY A 110 12.59 -21.30 2.31
CA GLY A 110 11.66 -21.15 1.19
C GLY A 110 10.95 -19.78 1.23
N TRP A 111 9.64 -19.78 1.20
CA TRP A 111 8.82 -18.56 1.27
C TRP A 111 8.56 -18.08 2.70
N GLU A 112 8.63 -18.99 3.69
CA GLU A 112 8.38 -18.70 5.09
C GLU A 112 9.42 -17.74 5.66
N GLY A 113 8.99 -16.73 6.42
CA GLY A 113 9.84 -15.78 7.14
C GLY A 113 9.31 -14.37 7.14
N THR A 114 10.09 -13.47 7.72
CA THR A 114 9.85 -12.03 7.65
C THR A 114 10.69 -11.43 6.54
N TRP A 115 10.07 -10.62 5.70
CA TRP A 115 10.66 -10.01 4.53
C TRP A 115 10.57 -8.49 4.64
N GLU A 116 11.70 -7.80 4.53
CA GLU A 116 11.76 -6.33 4.57
C GLU A 116 12.08 -5.79 3.18
N SER A 117 11.30 -4.81 2.70
CA SER A 117 11.57 -4.12 1.44
C SER A 117 12.85 -3.28 1.56
N THR A 118 13.73 -3.41 0.58
CA THR A 118 15.01 -2.69 0.53
C THR A 118 15.15 -1.79 -0.69
N ASP A 119 14.41 -2.05 -1.75
CA ASP A 119 14.32 -1.22 -2.95
C ASP A 119 12.89 -1.29 -3.48
N VAL A 120 12.29 -0.12 -3.77
CA VAL A 120 10.93 0.00 -4.28
C VAL A 120 10.94 1.02 -5.39
N LYS A 121 10.53 0.62 -6.60
CA LYS A 121 10.49 1.47 -7.79
C LYS A 121 9.17 1.34 -8.50
N PHE A 122 8.64 2.47 -8.94
CA PHE A 122 7.47 2.59 -9.82
C PHE A 122 7.87 3.40 -11.06
N THR A 123 7.28 3.10 -12.22
CA THR A 123 7.55 3.81 -13.48
C THR A 123 6.74 5.07 -13.64
N SER A 124 5.59 5.18 -12.98
CA SER A 124 4.74 6.37 -13.01
C SER A 124 4.57 6.94 -11.60
N PRO A 125 4.85 8.23 -11.39
CA PRO A 125 4.52 8.90 -10.14
C PRO A 125 3.00 9.07 -10.03
N ASP A 126 2.51 9.15 -8.80
CA ASP A 126 1.13 9.55 -8.54
C ASP A 126 1.04 11.06 -8.44
N GLU A 127 -0.06 11.61 -8.97
CA GLU A 127 -0.39 13.03 -8.88
C GLU A 127 -1.56 13.19 -7.91
N TRP A 128 -1.48 14.23 -7.07
CA TRP A 128 -2.52 14.61 -6.14
C TRP A 128 -2.98 16.03 -6.44
N GLU A 129 -4.28 16.18 -6.59
CA GLU A 129 -4.94 17.48 -6.63
C GLU A 129 -5.52 17.77 -5.25
N ILE A 130 -5.12 18.89 -4.63
CA ILE A 130 -5.54 19.26 -3.28
C ILE A 130 -6.25 20.61 -3.37
N GLU A 131 -7.54 20.62 -3.01
CA GLU A 131 -8.40 21.80 -3.09
C GLU A 131 -9.03 22.13 -1.74
N ALA A 132 -9.44 23.40 -1.57
CA ALA A 132 -10.18 23.81 -0.39
C ALA A 132 -11.56 23.15 -0.33
N TYR A 133 -12.00 22.75 0.86
CA TYR A 133 -13.29 22.12 1.11
C TYR A 133 -13.96 22.71 2.34
N ASP A 134 -15.19 23.22 2.20
CA ASP A 134 -16.14 23.62 3.25
C ASP A 134 -15.47 24.28 4.49
N GLY A 135 -14.86 25.44 4.26
CA GLY A 135 -14.19 26.26 5.27
C GLY A 135 -12.72 25.90 5.45
N ASP A 136 -12.37 25.15 6.47
CA ASP A 136 -10.98 24.80 6.79
C ASP A 136 -10.58 23.39 6.33
N GLY A 137 -11.49 22.67 5.66
CA GLY A 137 -11.24 21.33 5.12
C GLY A 137 -10.47 21.33 3.81
N LEU A 138 -10.11 20.14 3.37
CA LEU A 138 -9.46 19.88 2.08
C LEU A 138 -10.13 18.70 1.38
N THR A 139 -10.17 18.76 0.06
CA THR A 139 -10.40 17.61 -0.83
C THR A 139 -9.06 17.15 -1.37
N PHE A 140 -8.80 15.87 -1.22
CA PHE A 140 -7.68 15.15 -1.83
C PHE A 140 -8.24 14.32 -2.96
N ASN A 141 -7.78 14.56 -4.18
CA ASN A 141 -8.18 13.83 -5.37
C ASN A 141 -6.94 13.18 -6.00
N THR A 142 -7.04 11.90 -6.32
CA THR A 142 -6.00 11.15 -7.03
C THR A 142 -6.57 10.74 -8.39
N PRO A 143 -6.41 11.55 -9.45
CA PRO A 143 -7.15 11.38 -10.71
C PRO A 143 -6.97 10.02 -11.38
N ALA A 144 -5.74 9.48 -11.40
CA ALA A 144 -5.46 8.17 -12.00
C ALA A 144 -6.16 7.01 -11.27
N TYR A 145 -6.37 7.13 -9.96
CA TYR A 145 -7.08 6.15 -9.14
C TYR A 145 -8.57 6.45 -9.03
N GLN A 146 -9.00 7.66 -9.44
CA GLN A 146 -10.39 8.15 -9.28
C GLN A 146 -10.84 8.12 -7.81
N ASP A 147 -9.89 8.28 -6.89
CA ASP A 147 -10.14 8.29 -5.45
C ASP A 147 -10.27 9.73 -4.96
N VAL A 148 -11.28 9.98 -4.13
CA VAL A 148 -11.58 11.30 -3.57
C VAL A 148 -11.86 11.18 -2.08
N LEU A 149 -11.15 11.99 -1.30
CA LEU A 149 -11.38 12.20 0.13
C LEU A 149 -11.62 13.69 0.38
N SER A 150 -12.84 14.08 0.78
CA SER A 150 -13.12 15.42 1.26
C SER A 150 -13.34 15.39 2.76
N MET A 151 -12.53 16.11 3.53
CA MET A 151 -12.62 16.09 4.98
C MET A 151 -12.35 17.45 5.61
N LYS A 152 -12.95 17.69 6.78
CA LYS A 152 -12.57 18.75 7.72
C LYS A 152 -11.56 18.20 8.72
N PHE A 153 -10.87 19.11 9.40
CA PHE A 153 -9.88 18.73 10.41
C PHE A 153 -10.46 18.82 11.83
N ASP A 154 -11.68 18.29 12.00
CA ASP A 154 -12.46 18.30 13.25
C ASP A 154 -12.37 16.96 14.02
N GLY A 155 -11.56 16.02 13.54
CA GLY A 155 -11.32 14.72 14.16
C GLY A 155 -12.42 13.68 13.92
N LYS A 156 -13.45 14.00 13.10
CA LYS A 156 -14.47 13.02 12.71
C LYS A 156 -14.00 12.16 11.55
N ASP A 157 -14.63 11.01 11.40
CA ASP A 157 -14.40 10.11 10.29
C ASP A 157 -15.13 10.60 9.02
N TYR A 158 -14.38 10.73 7.93
CA TYR A 158 -14.86 11.07 6.59
C TYR A 158 -14.60 9.90 5.65
N GLU A 159 -15.60 9.54 4.85
CA GLU A 159 -15.53 8.42 3.92
C GLU A 159 -14.69 8.77 2.69
N GLU A 160 -13.74 7.91 2.36
CA GLU A 160 -13.03 7.95 1.09
C GLU A 160 -13.86 7.25 0.01
N LYS A 161 -13.86 7.80 -1.20
CA LYS A 161 -14.65 7.30 -2.34
C LYS A 161 -13.76 7.02 -3.53
N GLY A 162 -14.00 5.91 -4.20
CA GLY A 162 -13.30 5.51 -5.40
C GLY A 162 -13.57 4.05 -5.77
N PRO A 163 -13.31 3.66 -7.03
CA PRO A 163 -13.64 2.33 -7.52
C PRO A 163 -12.81 1.23 -6.85
N ASN A 164 -11.61 1.56 -6.34
CA ASN A 164 -10.71 0.62 -5.70
C ASN A 164 -10.49 0.86 -4.21
N VAL A 165 -11.23 1.81 -3.63
CA VAL A 165 -11.20 2.07 -2.18
C VAL A 165 -11.76 0.86 -1.43
N ALA A 166 -11.12 0.47 -0.35
CA ALA A 166 -11.60 -0.64 0.48
C ALA A 166 -12.94 -0.29 1.13
N PRO A 167 -13.88 -1.25 1.26
CA PRO A 167 -15.17 -0.99 1.88
C PRO A 167 -15.04 -0.42 3.29
N SER A 168 -15.79 0.66 3.59
CA SER A 168 -15.76 1.36 4.88
C SER A 168 -14.39 1.97 5.22
N SER A 169 -13.65 2.43 4.20
CA SER A 169 -12.48 3.29 4.39
C SER A 169 -12.90 4.66 4.88
N THR A 170 -12.28 5.11 5.96
CA THR A 170 -12.49 6.44 6.53
C THR A 170 -11.19 7.07 6.98
N SER A 171 -11.15 8.40 6.96
CA SER A 171 -10.02 9.19 7.44
C SER A 171 -10.50 10.25 8.42
N ALA A 172 -9.77 10.43 9.52
CA ALA A 172 -10.03 11.46 10.52
C ALA A 172 -8.82 12.41 10.61
N GLY A 173 -9.02 13.67 10.29
CA GLY A 173 -7.95 14.67 10.20
C GLY A 173 -7.94 15.65 11.37
N LYS A 174 -6.74 16.12 11.72
CA LYS A 174 -6.50 17.20 12.67
C LYS A 174 -5.45 18.16 12.12
N ARG A 175 -5.75 19.46 12.15
CA ARG A 175 -4.76 20.51 11.85
C ARG A 175 -3.91 20.78 13.08
N VAL A 176 -2.59 20.53 12.97
CA VAL A 176 -1.62 20.78 14.04
C VAL A 176 -1.15 22.21 14.01
N ASN A 177 -0.84 22.72 12.81
CA ASN A 177 -0.46 24.12 12.55
C ASN A 177 -0.71 24.44 11.06
N PRO A 178 -0.45 25.68 10.57
CA PRO A 178 -0.73 26.05 9.17
C PRO A 178 -0.04 25.18 8.12
N HIS A 179 1.06 24.50 8.45
CA HIS A 179 1.84 23.68 7.52
C HIS A 179 1.76 22.19 7.83
N THR A 180 1.01 21.76 8.86
CA THR A 180 1.01 20.37 9.32
C THR A 180 -0.39 19.85 9.59
N LEU A 181 -0.72 18.72 8.98
CA LEU A 181 -1.92 17.94 9.26
C LEU A 181 -1.52 16.55 9.77
N GLU A 182 -2.33 15.99 10.65
CA GLU A 182 -2.28 14.59 11.05
C GLU A 182 -3.59 13.91 10.66
N VAL A 183 -3.49 12.75 10.01
CA VAL A 183 -4.63 11.96 9.54
C VAL A 183 -4.51 10.55 10.07
N THR A 184 -5.61 10.00 10.56
CA THR A 184 -5.73 8.60 10.95
C THR A 184 -6.61 7.89 9.94
N ASN A 185 -6.06 6.89 9.25
CA ASN A 185 -6.74 6.11 8.23
C ASN A 185 -7.25 4.78 8.81
N LYS A 186 -8.49 4.43 8.46
CA LYS A 186 -9.18 3.26 8.99
C LYS A 186 -9.88 2.49 7.87
N VAL A 187 -9.99 1.17 8.05
CA VAL A 187 -10.87 0.31 7.26
C VAL A 187 -11.74 -0.49 8.23
N LYS A 188 -13.05 -0.45 8.03
CA LYS A 188 -14.03 -1.12 8.93
C LYS A 188 -13.84 -0.75 10.41
N GLY A 189 -13.43 0.50 10.68
CA GLY A 189 -13.16 1.01 12.02
C GLY A 189 -11.79 0.62 12.61
N GLN A 190 -11.04 -0.27 11.97
CA GLN A 190 -9.67 -0.61 12.38
C GLN A 190 -8.69 0.45 11.87
N VAL A 191 -7.86 1.01 12.75
CA VAL A 191 -6.79 1.92 12.37
C VAL A 191 -5.72 1.14 11.61
N LEU A 192 -5.38 1.62 10.42
CA LEU A 192 -4.30 1.06 9.59
C LEU A 192 -3.01 1.86 9.73
N ASP A 193 -3.12 3.18 9.72
CA ASP A 193 -1.96 4.07 9.81
C ASP A 193 -2.30 5.42 10.44
N HIS A 194 -1.22 6.15 10.76
CA HIS A 194 -1.21 7.57 11.06
C HIS A 194 -0.30 8.26 10.06
N THR A 195 -0.87 9.15 9.26
CA THR A 195 -0.15 9.91 8.25
C THR A 195 0.00 11.36 8.66
N LYS A 196 1.23 11.86 8.67
CA LYS A 196 1.55 13.26 8.87
C LYS A 196 1.84 13.90 7.52
N PHE A 197 1.18 15.01 7.24
CA PHE A 197 1.37 15.85 6.05
C PHE A 197 2.11 17.13 6.46
N GLU A 198 3.22 17.44 5.82
CA GLU A 198 4.02 18.64 6.10
C GLU A 198 4.32 19.39 4.81
N VAL A 199 3.82 20.61 4.71
CA VAL A 199 4.17 21.52 3.61
C VAL A 199 5.42 22.31 4.01
N SER A 200 6.41 22.38 3.11
CA SER A 200 7.64 23.18 3.33
C SER A 200 7.31 24.67 3.51
N GLN A 201 8.20 25.41 4.17
CA GLN A 201 7.98 26.84 4.43
C GLN A 201 7.83 27.68 3.15
N ASP A 202 8.47 27.26 2.05
CA ASP A 202 8.36 27.91 0.74
C ASP A 202 7.13 27.43 -0.07
N GLY A 203 6.33 26.49 0.48
CA GLY A 203 5.13 25.96 -0.13
C GLY A 203 5.36 25.06 -1.36
N LYS A 204 6.59 24.63 -1.62
CA LYS A 204 6.95 23.92 -2.85
C LYS A 204 6.95 22.40 -2.71
N THR A 205 7.06 21.87 -1.51
CA THR A 205 7.06 20.42 -1.28
C THR A 205 6.03 20.04 -0.24
N LEU A 206 5.40 18.87 -0.45
CA LEU A 206 4.56 18.19 0.52
C LEU A 206 5.26 16.89 0.90
N THR A 207 5.51 16.70 2.19
CA THR A 207 6.08 15.47 2.75
C THR A 207 5.00 14.72 3.51
N LEU A 208 4.78 13.45 3.16
CA LEU A 208 3.96 12.51 3.90
C LEU A 208 4.87 11.60 4.69
N THR A 209 4.62 11.48 6.00
CA THR A 209 5.23 10.47 6.86
C THR A 209 4.14 9.51 7.30
N ILE A 210 4.14 8.29 6.78
CA ILE A 210 3.12 7.27 7.01
C ILE A 210 3.65 6.27 8.04
N ARG A 211 2.93 6.14 9.16
CA ARG A 211 3.21 5.18 10.23
C ARG A 211 2.13 4.12 10.26
N GLU A 212 2.35 3.04 9.53
CA GLU A 212 1.44 1.91 9.52
C GLU A 212 1.51 1.13 10.84
N ILE A 213 0.35 0.73 11.33
CA ILE A 213 0.24 -0.07 12.56
C ILE A 213 0.88 -1.45 12.33
N GLY A 214 1.83 -1.81 13.19
CA GLY A 214 2.56 -3.08 13.11
C GLY A 214 3.81 -3.03 12.22
N GLN A 215 4.08 -1.91 11.53
CA GLN A 215 5.33 -1.76 10.76
C GLN A 215 6.46 -1.16 11.63
N PRO A 216 7.72 -1.63 11.46
CA PRO A 216 8.84 -1.16 12.28
C PRO A 216 9.34 0.24 11.91
N LYS A 217 9.05 0.69 10.69
CA LYS A 217 9.54 1.95 10.14
C LYS A 217 8.39 2.73 9.50
N ALA A 218 8.51 4.07 9.51
CA ALA A 218 7.62 4.90 8.74
C ALA A 218 8.10 5.02 7.29
N LEU A 219 7.16 5.08 6.36
CA LEU A 219 7.42 5.49 4.99
C LEU A 219 7.48 7.02 4.89
N THR A 220 8.24 7.51 3.93
CA THR A 220 8.27 8.93 3.60
C THR A 220 8.07 9.09 2.10
N ILE A 221 7.06 9.88 1.73
CA ILE A 221 6.78 10.26 0.34
C ILE A 221 6.91 11.76 0.22
N VAL A 222 7.59 12.23 -0.81
CA VAL A 222 7.79 13.67 -1.06
C VAL A 222 7.23 14.00 -2.44
N TYR A 223 6.30 14.94 -2.47
CA TYR A 223 5.71 15.50 -3.68
C TYR A 223 6.25 16.92 -3.89
N ASP A 224 6.62 17.24 -5.11
CA ASP A 224 6.94 18.60 -5.53
C ASP A 224 5.67 19.27 -6.10
N LYS A 225 5.42 20.52 -5.74
CA LYS A 225 4.31 21.29 -6.30
C LYS A 225 4.58 21.58 -7.77
N MET A 226 3.60 21.27 -8.61
CA MET A 226 3.58 21.65 -10.02
C MET A 226 3.00 23.05 -10.22
#